data_a87bdfa9c35f43e40eed447724a47dd5
#
_entry.id   a87bdfa9c35f43e40eed447724a47dd5
#
_cell.length_a   1.000
_cell.length_b   1.000
_cell.length_c   1.000
_cell.angle_alpha   90.00
_cell.angle_beta   90.00
_cell.angle_gamma   90.00
#
_symmetry.space_group_name_H-M   'P 1'
#
loop_
_entity.id
_entity.type
_entity.pdbx_description
1 polymer ?
#
loop_
_entity_poly.entity_id
_entity_poly.type
_entity_poly.pdbx_seq_one_letter_code
_entity_poly.pdbx_strand_id
1 'polypeptide(L)'
;MKAVVLGTGGWGTAISQILCDNGHETYLWSHNPAKAAEMAKTRENPLLKGVILPEALHITGDLDCLRGADLVVSAPPSFAVRETAKKMAPYLAEKTVVVSVSKGIERDTNLRLSQVIGEEIRNICKVVALSGPSHAEEVGIRMPTGCVSACPDVTAARFVQDAFMNDYFRVYTSGDIVGVELAGALKNVIALSCGVCDGLGYQDNTKALLMTRAMAEITRLGEKLGGSRQTFGGLAGMGDLIVTCTSMHSRNRRAGI
;
A
#
# COMPACT_ATOMS: atom_id res chain seq x y z
N MET A 1 -20.48 0.74 3.53
CA MET A 1 -20.16 -0.01 2.28
C MET A 1 -19.48 -1.32 2.61
N LYS A 2 -19.46 -2.26 1.64
CA LYS A 2 -18.71 -3.51 1.77
C LYS A 2 -17.30 -3.36 1.23
N ALA A 3 -16.29 -3.58 2.07
CA ALA A 3 -14.88 -3.49 1.73
C ALA A 3 -14.18 -4.84 1.92
N VAL A 4 -13.32 -5.23 0.97
CA VAL A 4 -12.58 -6.49 1.03
C VAL A 4 -11.09 -6.20 0.85
N VAL A 5 -10.26 -6.65 1.80
CA VAL A 5 -8.80 -6.51 1.74
C VAL A 5 -8.19 -7.87 1.39
N LEU A 6 -7.48 -7.93 0.28
CA LEU A 6 -6.81 -9.14 -0.21
C LEU A 6 -5.35 -9.17 0.24
N GLY A 7 -5.07 -9.89 1.30
CA GLY A 7 -3.71 -10.10 1.82
C GLY A 7 -3.56 -9.79 3.31
N THR A 8 -3.17 -10.80 4.07
CA THR A 8 -2.93 -10.77 5.52
C THR A 8 -1.49 -10.43 5.88
N GLY A 9 -0.83 -9.56 5.11
CA GLY A 9 0.43 -8.90 5.51
C GLY A 9 0.16 -7.85 6.60
N GLY A 10 1.21 -7.34 7.25
CA GLY A 10 1.06 -6.28 8.27
C GLY A 10 0.24 -5.10 7.73
N TRP A 11 0.57 -4.61 6.53
CA TRP A 11 -0.11 -3.47 5.91
C TRP A 11 -1.58 -3.76 5.57
N GLY A 12 -1.88 -4.90 4.93
CA GLY A 12 -3.28 -5.26 4.63
C GLY A 12 -4.12 -5.39 5.90
N THR A 13 -3.54 -5.92 6.98
CA THR A 13 -4.19 -6.03 8.28
C THR A 13 -4.45 -4.64 8.91
N ALA A 14 -3.47 -3.74 8.89
CA ALA A 14 -3.64 -2.38 9.41
C ALA A 14 -4.71 -1.59 8.61
N ILE A 15 -4.73 -1.72 7.29
CA ILE A 15 -5.76 -1.13 6.41
C ILE A 15 -7.15 -1.67 6.72
N SER A 16 -7.29 -2.98 6.96
CA SER A 16 -8.60 -3.54 7.31
C SER A 16 -9.13 -3.00 8.63
N GLN A 17 -8.25 -2.71 9.58
CA GLN A 17 -8.63 -2.03 10.83
C GLN A 17 -9.14 -0.61 10.58
N ILE A 18 -8.48 0.20 9.72
CA ILE A 18 -8.95 1.54 9.36
C ILE A 18 -10.38 1.48 8.82
N LEU A 19 -10.63 0.55 7.89
CA LEU A 19 -11.96 0.39 7.29
C LEU A 19 -13.03 -0.02 8.32
N CYS A 20 -12.68 -0.89 9.27
CA CYS A 20 -13.57 -1.21 10.40
C CYS A 20 -13.82 0.00 11.30
N ASP A 21 -12.77 0.75 11.64
CA ASP A 21 -12.88 1.95 12.50
C ASP A 21 -13.78 3.02 11.84
N ASN A 22 -13.83 3.04 10.49
CA ASN A 22 -14.73 3.90 9.71
C ASN A 22 -16.16 3.32 9.54
N GLY A 23 -16.47 2.22 10.21
CA GLY A 23 -17.82 1.62 10.19
C GLY A 23 -18.18 0.86 8.92
N HIS A 24 -17.18 0.43 8.12
CA HIS A 24 -17.44 -0.37 6.94
C HIS A 24 -17.56 -1.86 7.26
N GLU A 25 -18.43 -2.58 6.56
CA GLU A 25 -18.47 -4.04 6.57
C GLU A 25 -17.20 -4.56 5.90
N THR A 26 -16.22 -5.01 6.70
CA THR A 26 -14.86 -5.26 6.24
C THR A 26 -14.49 -6.72 6.31
N TYR A 27 -13.97 -7.23 5.20
CA TYR A 27 -13.42 -8.59 5.07
C TYR A 27 -11.90 -8.52 4.85
N LEU A 28 -11.17 -9.36 5.57
CA LEU A 28 -9.73 -9.60 5.36
C LEU A 28 -9.55 -11.02 4.84
N TRP A 29 -9.15 -11.12 3.58
CA TRP A 29 -8.94 -12.41 2.94
C TRP A 29 -7.47 -12.84 3.00
N SER A 30 -7.25 -14.11 3.32
CA SER A 30 -5.96 -14.79 3.26
C SER A 30 -5.96 -15.86 2.19
N HIS A 31 -4.89 -15.93 1.38
CA HIS A 31 -4.66 -17.04 0.46
C HIS A 31 -4.42 -18.38 1.17
N ASN A 32 -4.13 -18.34 2.47
CA ASN A 32 -3.97 -19.51 3.34
C ASN A 32 -5.18 -19.59 4.29
N PRO A 33 -6.14 -20.54 4.06
CA PRO A 33 -7.33 -20.67 4.89
C PRO A 33 -7.02 -21.01 6.36
N ALA A 34 -5.98 -21.80 6.62
CA ALA A 34 -5.59 -22.13 7.99
C ALA A 34 -5.13 -20.88 8.76
N LYS A 35 -4.33 -20.02 8.12
CA LYS A 35 -3.94 -18.72 8.69
C LYS A 35 -5.16 -17.84 8.94
N ALA A 36 -6.12 -17.81 8.01
CA ALA A 36 -7.36 -17.04 8.19
C ALA A 36 -8.13 -17.52 9.43
N ALA A 37 -8.31 -18.83 9.58
CA ALA A 37 -9.00 -19.45 10.71
C ALA A 37 -8.31 -19.15 12.05
N GLU A 38 -6.99 -19.22 12.10
CA GLU A 38 -6.19 -18.88 13.27
C GLU A 38 -6.37 -17.41 13.66
N MET A 39 -6.19 -16.50 12.69
CA MET A 39 -6.36 -15.06 12.91
C MET A 39 -7.81 -14.70 13.32
N ALA A 40 -8.81 -15.39 12.78
CA ALA A 40 -10.21 -15.20 13.18
C ALA A 40 -10.46 -15.61 14.64
N LYS A 41 -9.78 -16.66 15.11
CA LYS A 41 -9.87 -17.16 16.49
C LYS A 41 -9.07 -16.31 17.46
N THR A 42 -7.83 -16.00 17.16
CA THR A 42 -6.91 -15.28 18.07
C THR A 42 -7.10 -13.78 18.06
N ARG A 43 -7.67 -13.24 16.98
CA ARG A 43 -7.74 -11.78 16.68
C ARG A 43 -6.38 -11.11 16.67
N GLU A 44 -5.32 -11.86 16.34
CA GLU A 44 -3.95 -11.37 16.23
C GLU A 44 -3.33 -11.72 14.89
N ASN A 45 -2.39 -10.88 14.43
CA ASN A 45 -1.55 -11.17 13.28
C ASN A 45 -0.06 -11.09 13.70
N PRO A 46 0.71 -12.18 13.58
CA PRO A 46 2.15 -12.17 13.92
C PRO A 46 2.96 -11.11 13.16
N LEU A 47 2.47 -10.64 11.99
CA LEU A 47 3.08 -9.58 11.19
C LEU A 47 2.66 -8.16 11.63
N LEU A 48 1.77 -8.04 12.62
CA LEU A 48 1.30 -6.78 13.19
C LEU A 48 1.18 -6.95 14.72
N LYS A 49 2.32 -7.20 15.35
CA LYS A 49 2.40 -7.54 16.78
C LYS A 49 1.83 -6.46 17.68
N GLY A 50 1.10 -6.89 18.73
CA GLY A 50 0.54 -6.00 19.74
C GLY A 50 -0.76 -5.31 19.32
N VAL A 51 -1.29 -5.64 18.14
CA VAL A 51 -2.57 -5.12 17.66
C VAL A 51 -3.63 -6.23 17.76
N ILE A 52 -4.69 -5.96 18.50
CA ILE A 52 -5.88 -6.83 18.56
C ILE A 52 -6.85 -6.38 17.48
N LEU A 53 -7.23 -7.30 16.61
CA LEU A 53 -8.09 -7.02 15.47
C LEU A 53 -9.55 -6.82 15.92
N PRO A 54 -10.27 -5.82 15.36
CA PRO A 54 -11.67 -5.55 15.71
C PRO A 54 -12.56 -6.78 15.55
N GLU A 55 -13.50 -6.99 16.47
CA GLU A 55 -14.48 -8.10 16.36
C GLU A 55 -15.32 -8.01 15.09
N ALA A 56 -15.63 -6.79 14.64
CA ALA A 56 -16.37 -6.54 13.40
C ALA A 56 -15.59 -6.92 12.13
N LEU A 57 -14.27 -7.20 12.20
CA LEU A 57 -13.49 -7.62 11.05
C LEU A 57 -13.77 -9.09 10.72
N HIS A 58 -14.32 -9.35 9.55
CA HIS A 58 -14.51 -10.71 9.03
C HIS A 58 -13.20 -11.23 8.40
N ILE A 59 -12.65 -12.33 8.93
CA ILE A 59 -11.39 -12.90 8.43
C ILE A 59 -11.70 -14.24 7.76
N THR A 60 -11.32 -14.39 6.49
CA THR A 60 -11.71 -15.55 5.69
C THR A 60 -10.63 -16.00 4.70
N GLY A 61 -10.65 -17.27 4.32
CA GLY A 61 -9.89 -17.82 3.18
C GLY A 61 -10.72 -17.96 1.91
N ASP A 62 -12.02 -17.61 1.96
CA ASP A 62 -12.94 -17.74 0.83
C ASP A 62 -13.06 -16.43 0.04
N LEU A 63 -12.89 -16.52 -1.29
CA LEU A 63 -13.01 -15.38 -2.21
C LEU A 63 -14.46 -14.97 -2.47
N ASP A 64 -15.43 -15.75 -2.09
CA ASP A 64 -16.84 -15.35 -2.21
C ASP A 64 -17.19 -14.10 -1.40
N CYS A 65 -16.35 -13.73 -0.44
CA CYS A 65 -16.43 -12.43 0.25
C CYS A 65 -16.36 -11.22 -0.70
N LEU A 66 -15.79 -11.38 -1.91
CA LEU A 66 -15.72 -10.33 -2.94
C LEU A 66 -17.07 -10.01 -3.59
N ARG A 67 -18.05 -10.91 -3.53
CA ARG A 67 -19.36 -10.69 -4.17
C ARG A 67 -20.06 -9.47 -3.58
N GLY A 68 -20.38 -8.52 -4.43
CA GLY A 68 -21.05 -7.28 -4.03
C GLY A 68 -20.17 -6.28 -3.29
N ALA A 69 -18.84 -6.44 -3.34
CA ALA A 69 -17.92 -5.47 -2.76
C ALA A 69 -17.96 -4.14 -3.52
N ASP A 70 -18.04 -3.04 -2.75
CA ASP A 70 -17.92 -1.69 -3.27
C ASP A 70 -16.45 -1.28 -3.42
N LEU A 71 -15.61 -1.73 -2.48
CA LEU A 71 -14.16 -1.46 -2.40
C LEU A 71 -13.38 -2.76 -2.26
N VAL A 72 -12.36 -2.95 -3.11
CA VAL A 72 -11.42 -4.08 -3.00
C VAL A 72 -9.99 -3.56 -2.87
N VAL A 73 -9.32 -3.87 -1.78
CA VAL A 73 -7.93 -3.46 -1.52
C VAL A 73 -6.99 -4.61 -1.86
N SER A 74 -6.15 -4.44 -2.87
CA SER A 74 -5.09 -5.37 -3.25
C SER A 74 -3.83 -5.10 -2.43
N ALA A 75 -3.56 -5.95 -1.45
CA ALA A 75 -2.45 -5.82 -0.50
C ALA A 75 -1.47 -7.03 -0.48
N PRO A 76 -1.33 -7.82 -1.54
CA PRO A 76 -0.33 -8.89 -1.59
C PRO A 76 1.09 -8.31 -1.78
N PRO A 77 2.15 -9.11 -1.58
CA PRO A 77 3.49 -8.76 -2.05
C PRO A 77 3.49 -8.47 -3.57
N SER A 78 4.38 -7.59 -4.04
CA SER A 78 4.39 -7.13 -5.45
C SER A 78 4.43 -8.27 -6.47
N PHE A 79 5.19 -9.33 -6.19
CA PHE A 79 5.29 -10.51 -7.05
C PHE A 79 3.99 -11.35 -7.13
N ALA A 80 3.04 -11.15 -6.22
CA ALA A 80 1.78 -11.89 -6.17
C ALA A 80 0.56 -11.04 -6.63
N VAL A 81 0.79 -9.79 -7.06
CA VAL A 81 -0.30 -8.89 -7.47
C VAL A 81 -1.05 -9.44 -8.67
N ARG A 82 -0.37 -9.90 -9.72
CA ARG A 82 -0.98 -10.46 -10.92
C ARG A 82 -1.89 -11.66 -10.61
N GLU A 83 -1.37 -12.62 -9.86
CA GLU A 83 -2.16 -13.79 -9.47
C GLU A 83 -3.36 -13.45 -8.57
N THR A 84 -3.20 -12.45 -7.70
CA THR A 84 -4.31 -11.97 -6.87
C THR A 84 -5.35 -11.26 -7.74
N ALA A 85 -4.92 -10.45 -8.71
CA ALA A 85 -5.80 -9.78 -9.65
C ALA A 85 -6.60 -10.78 -10.52
N LYS A 86 -5.97 -11.83 -11.04
CA LYS A 86 -6.66 -12.93 -11.75
C LYS A 86 -7.75 -13.56 -10.89
N LYS A 87 -7.45 -13.83 -9.61
CA LYS A 87 -8.41 -14.47 -8.70
C LYS A 87 -9.59 -13.58 -8.35
N MET A 88 -9.39 -12.27 -8.22
CA MET A 88 -10.50 -11.35 -7.90
C MET A 88 -11.34 -10.97 -9.12
N ALA A 89 -10.78 -10.99 -10.33
CA ALA A 89 -11.45 -10.52 -11.55
C ALA A 89 -12.87 -11.07 -11.77
N PRO A 90 -13.18 -12.39 -11.55
CA PRO A 90 -14.51 -12.93 -11.74
C PRO A 90 -15.59 -12.39 -10.79
N TYR A 91 -15.20 -11.75 -9.70
CA TYR A 91 -16.09 -11.26 -8.66
C TYR A 91 -16.39 -9.76 -8.76
N LEU A 92 -15.60 -9.04 -9.58
CA LEU A 92 -15.69 -7.58 -9.68
C LEU A 92 -16.87 -7.13 -10.53
N ALA A 93 -17.46 -6.00 -10.17
CA ALA A 93 -18.47 -5.30 -10.94
C ALA A 93 -17.92 -3.94 -11.39
N GLU A 94 -18.52 -3.35 -12.43
CA GLU A 94 -18.10 -2.05 -12.98
C GLU A 94 -18.04 -0.92 -11.92
N LYS A 95 -18.96 -0.95 -10.96
CA LYS A 95 -19.04 0.01 -9.86
C LYS A 95 -17.97 -0.19 -8.76
N THR A 96 -17.32 -1.36 -8.74
CA THR A 96 -16.30 -1.66 -7.72
C THR A 96 -15.07 -0.78 -7.93
N VAL A 97 -14.49 -0.25 -6.86
CA VAL A 97 -13.20 0.45 -6.91
C VAL A 97 -12.12 -0.49 -6.36
N VAL A 98 -11.06 -0.70 -7.14
CA VAL A 98 -9.89 -1.48 -6.69
C VAL A 98 -8.79 -0.55 -6.23
N VAL A 99 -8.25 -0.76 -5.03
CA VAL A 99 -7.15 0.02 -4.47
C VAL A 99 -5.88 -0.83 -4.43
N SER A 100 -4.85 -0.40 -5.13
CA SER A 100 -3.50 -0.98 -5.03
C SER A 100 -2.73 -0.32 -3.89
N VAL A 101 -2.31 -1.11 -2.92
CA VAL A 101 -1.50 -0.62 -1.78
C VAL A 101 -0.11 -1.26 -1.73
N SER A 102 0.18 -2.14 -2.66
CA SER A 102 1.49 -2.79 -2.82
C SER A 102 2.47 -1.84 -3.48
N LYS A 103 3.74 -1.90 -3.08
CA LYS A 103 4.82 -1.04 -3.61
C LYS A 103 5.78 -1.89 -4.42
N GLY A 104 6.02 -1.51 -5.68
CA GLY A 104 6.94 -2.23 -6.57
C GLY A 104 6.59 -2.07 -8.05
N ILE A 105 7.43 -2.70 -8.86
CA ILE A 105 7.29 -2.83 -10.32
C ILE A 105 7.28 -4.33 -10.61
N GLU A 106 6.44 -4.78 -11.53
CA GLU A 106 6.41 -6.19 -11.92
C GLU A 106 7.70 -6.57 -12.66
N ARG A 107 8.29 -7.71 -12.28
CA ARG A 107 9.46 -8.24 -12.98
C ARG A 107 9.08 -8.60 -14.41
N ASP A 108 10.01 -8.48 -15.33
CA ASP A 108 9.96 -8.86 -16.75
C ASP A 108 9.10 -7.93 -17.62
N THR A 109 7.95 -7.46 -17.16
CA THR A 109 7.08 -6.51 -17.89
C THR A 109 7.41 -5.05 -17.61
N ASN A 110 8.03 -4.75 -16.46
CA ASN A 110 8.26 -3.40 -15.93
C ASN A 110 6.96 -2.58 -15.73
N LEU A 111 5.82 -3.23 -15.66
CA LEU A 111 4.54 -2.57 -15.43
C LEU A 111 4.39 -2.12 -13.97
N ARG A 112 3.75 -0.96 -13.77
CA ARG A 112 3.28 -0.53 -12.45
C ARG A 112 2.15 -1.45 -11.99
N LEU A 113 2.00 -1.63 -10.69
CA LEU A 113 1.05 -2.61 -10.15
C LEU A 113 -0.41 -2.28 -10.48
N SER A 114 -0.75 -0.98 -10.64
CA SER A 114 -2.09 -0.59 -11.12
C SER A 114 -2.34 -1.03 -12.58
N GLN A 115 -1.31 -1.02 -13.42
CA GLN A 115 -1.42 -1.52 -14.79
C GLN A 115 -1.58 -3.04 -14.81
N VAL A 116 -0.79 -3.76 -14.00
CA VAL A 116 -0.92 -5.22 -13.83
C VAL A 116 -2.34 -5.61 -13.40
N ILE A 117 -2.89 -4.90 -12.41
CA ILE A 117 -4.28 -5.12 -11.97
C ILE A 117 -5.24 -4.84 -13.12
N GLY A 118 -5.10 -3.67 -13.79
CA GLY A 118 -5.97 -3.25 -14.90
C GLY A 118 -6.01 -4.27 -16.03
N GLU A 119 -4.87 -4.85 -16.41
CA GLU A 119 -4.80 -5.92 -17.42
C GLU A 119 -5.64 -7.14 -17.02
N GLU A 120 -5.44 -7.65 -15.81
CA GLU A 120 -6.09 -8.89 -15.36
C GLU A 120 -7.59 -8.71 -15.14
N ILE A 121 -8.03 -7.54 -14.67
CA ILE A 121 -9.45 -7.23 -14.52
C ILE A 121 -10.08 -6.68 -15.81
N ARG A 122 -9.33 -6.63 -16.93
CA ARG A 122 -9.75 -6.09 -18.23
C ARG A 122 -10.35 -4.69 -18.14
N ASN A 123 -9.85 -3.86 -17.24
CA ASN A 123 -10.31 -2.50 -16.97
C ASN A 123 -11.83 -2.38 -16.70
N ILE A 124 -12.44 -3.43 -16.17
CA ILE A 124 -13.89 -3.44 -15.83
C ILE A 124 -14.21 -2.34 -14.81
N CYS A 125 -13.30 -2.08 -13.87
CA CYS A 125 -13.48 -1.07 -12.83
C CYS A 125 -12.21 -0.21 -12.64
N LYS A 126 -12.35 0.88 -11.86
CA LYS A 126 -11.25 1.82 -11.64
C LYS A 126 -10.20 1.23 -10.69
N VAL A 127 -8.93 1.49 -10.99
CA VAL A 127 -7.81 1.16 -10.12
C VAL A 127 -7.20 2.44 -9.57
N VAL A 128 -7.12 2.53 -8.24
CA VAL A 128 -6.57 3.65 -7.48
C VAL A 128 -5.31 3.18 -6.76
N ALA A 129 -4.24 3.97 -6.76
CA ALA A 129 -3.07 3.69 -5.92
C ALA A 129 -3.18 4.45 -4.60
N LEU A 130 -2.96 3.78 -3.47
CA LEU A 130 -2.87 4.41 -2.15
C LEU A 130 -1.46 4.20 -1.61
N SER A 131 -0.70 5.29 -1.43
CA SER A 131 0.71 5.25 -1.00
C SER A 131 1.07 6.48 -0.18
N GLY A 132 2.09 6.36 0.67
CA GLY A 132 2.59 7.41 1.54
C GLY A 132 3.41 6.85 2.70
N PRO A 133 3.89 7.69 3.63
CA PRO A 133 4.60 7.28 4.84
C PRO A 133 3.64 6.54 5.78
N SER A 134 3.62 5.20 5.72
CA SER A 134 2.60 4.39 6.36
C SER A 134 3.16 3.02 6.80
N HIS A 135 3.98 3.03 7.85
CA HIS A 135 4.38 1.78 8.48
C HIS A 135 3.18 1.12 9.17
N ALA A 136 2.96 -0.16 8.87
CA ALA A 136 1.81 -0.92 9.36
C ALA A 136 1.74 -0.94 10.88
N GLU A 137 2.90 -1.01 11.53
CA GLU A 137 3.05 -1.06 12.98
C GLU A 137 2.51 0.22 13.64
N GLU A 138 2.77 1.39 13.06
CA GLU A 138 2.29 2.67 13.57
C GLU A 138 0.81 2.88 13.28
N VAL A 139 0.37 2.52 12.07
CA VAL A 139 -1.05 2.59 11.70
C VAL A 139 -1.90 1.66 12.55
N GLY A 140 -1.41 0.44 12.82
CA GLY A 140 -2.10 -0.54 13.66
C GLY A 140 -2.38 -0.07 15.10
N ILE A 141 -1.54 0.82 15.64
CA ILE A 141 -1.75 1.46 16.94
C ILE A 141 -2.35 2.88 16.82
N ARG A 142 -2.93 3.20 15.66
CA ARG A 142 -3.65 4.46 15.37
C ARG A 142 -2.80 5.73 15.51
N MET A 143 -1.49 5.67 15.19
CA MET A 143 -0.66 6.87 15.12
C MET A 143 -1.05 7.73 13.91
N PRO A 144 -0.99 9.08 14.05
CA PRO A 144 -1.30 10.00 12.96
C PRO A 144 -0.49 9.67 11.70
N THR A 145 -1.18 9.36 10.61
CA THR A 145 -0.59 8.91 9.35
C THR A 145 -1.24 9.63 8.17
N GLY A 146 -0.46 9.91 7.12
CA GLY A 146 -0.96 10.54 5.90
C GLY A 146 -0.58 9.76 4.65
N CYS A 147 -1.57 9.54 3.75
CA CYS A 147 -1.37 8.88 2.45
C CYS A 147 -1.95 9.72 1.30
N VAL A 148 -1.61 9.31 0.09
CA VAL A 148 -2.15 9.87 -1.17
C VAL A 148 -2.94 8.78 -1.89
N SER A 149 -4.20 9.08 -2.19
CA SER A 149 -5.06 8.32 -3.09
C SER A 149 -4.91 8.90 -4.50
N ALA A 150 -4.37 8.11 -5.43
CA ALA A 150 -4.03 8.58 -6.75
C ALA A 150 -4.78 7.82 -7.86
N CYS A 151 -5.50 8.56 -8.69
CA CYS A 151 -6.18 8.05 -9.87
C CYS A 151 -6.41 9.22 -10.85
N PRO A 152 -6.27 9.03 -12.19
CA PRO A 152 -6.70 10.02 -13.16
C PRO A 152 -8.20 10.37 -13.05
N ASP A 153 -9.02 9.42 -12.59
CA ASP A 153 -10.40 9.63 -12.24
C ASP A 153 -10.50 10.20 -10.81
N VAL A 154 -10.75 11.50 -10.71
CA VAL A 154 -10.85 12.22 -9.43
C VAL A 154 -11.98 11.68 -8.56
N THR A 155 -13.06 11.18 -9.14
CA THR A 155 -14.19 10.62 -8.39
C THR A 155 -13.77 9.34 -7.68
N ALA A 156 -13.04 8.46 -8.37
CA ALA A 156 -12.51 7.25 -7.77
C ALA A 156 -11.47 7.56 -6.67
N ALA A 157 -10.58 8.56 -6.91
CA ALA A 157 -9.62 8.98 -5.90
C ALA A 157 -10.30 9.54 -4.64
N ARG A 158 -11.36 10.34 -4.78
CA ARG A 158 -12.17 10.86 -3.66
C ARG A 158 -12.94 9.77 -2.93
N PHE A 159 -13.52 8.83 -3.67
CA PHE A 159 -14.20 7.68 -3.05
C PHE A 159 -13.26 6.92 -2.10
N VAL A 160 -12.01 6.69 -2.53
CA VAL A 160 -10.98 6.06 -1.67
C VAL A 160 -10.58 6.98 -0.52
N GLN A 161 -10.44 8.28 -0.73
CA GLN A 161 -10.20 9.25 0.33
C GLN A 161 -11.26 9.15 1.41
N ASP A 162 -12.54 9.20 1.05
CA ASP A 162 -13.67 9.17 1.96
C ASP A 162 -13.77 7.84 2.71
N ALA A 163 -13.41 6.74 2.03
CA ALA A 163 -13.42 5.40 2.63
C ALA A 163 -12.39 5.24 3.76
N PHE A 164 -11.21 5.85 3.62
CA PHE A 164 -10.08 5.64 4.54
C PHE A 164 -9.88 6.77 5.54
N MET A 165 -10.34 7.99 5.24
CA MET A 165 -10.04 9.16 6.08
C MET A 165 -10.77 9.11 7.43
N ASN A 166 -10.02 9.35 8.51
CA ASN A 166 -10.55 9.49 9.87
C ASN A 166 -9.61 10.38 10.71
N ASP A 167 -9.81 10.40 12.03
CA ASP A 167 -9.08 11.29 12.95
C ASP A 167 -7.56 11.02 13.01
N TYR A 168 -7.12 9.80 12.71
CA TYR A 168 -5.70 9.43 12.71
C TYR A 168 -5.13 9.07 11.34
N PHE A 169 -5.99 8.88 10.32
CA PHE A 169 -5.54 8.53 8.96
C PHE A 169 -6.01 9.57 7.95
N ARG A 170 -5.08 10.44 7.53
CA ARG A 170 -5.35 11.50 6.55
C ARG A 170 -5.07 11.03 5.14
N VAL A 171 -6.01 11.24 4.22
CA VAL A 171 -5.84 10.90 2.81
C VAL A 171 -5.98 12.16 1.95
N TYR A 172 -4.99 12.39 1.09
CA TYR A 172 -5.00 13.43 0.05
C TYR A 172 -5.25 12.80 -1.31
N THR A 173 -5.81 13.53 -2.24
CA THR A 173 -6.06 13.05 -3.61
C THR A 173 -5.03 13.57 -4.60
N SER A 174 -4.72 12.78 -5.64
CA SER A 174 -3.86 13.15 -6.76
C SER A 174 -4.36 12.54 -8.06
N GLY A 175 -4.19 13.26 -9.18
CA GLY A 175 -4.38 12.69 -10.53
C GLY A 175 -3.18 11.89 -11.02
N ASP A 176 -2.03 12.01 -10.37
CA ASP A 176 -0.75 11.40 -10.79
C ASP A 176 -0.52 10.03 -10.16
N ILE A 177 -1.23 9.02 -10.66
CA ILE A 177 -1.02 7.62 -10.25
C ILE A 177 0.39 7.13 -10.61
N VAL A 178 0.97 7.64 -11.71
CA VAL A 178 2.30 7.23 -12.19
C VAL A 178 3.36 7.63 -11.17
N GLY A 179 3.40 8.90 -10.79
CA GLY A 179 4.36 9.41 -9.82
C GLY A 179 4.22 8.77 -8.45
N VAL A 180 2.98 8.55 -7.97
CA VAL A 180 2.72 7.92 -6.67
C VAL A 180 3.23 6.49 -6.62
N GLU A 181 2.99 5.67 -7.64
CA GLU A 181 3.46 4.28 -7.68
C GLU A 181 4.98 4.18 -7.86
N LEU A 182 5.57 4.99 -8.76
CA LEU A 182 7.01 5.01 -8.99
C LEU A 182 7.79 5.45 -7.75
N ALA A 183 7.33 6.49 -7.07
CA ALA A 183 7.95 6.94 -5.83
C ALA A 183 7.98 5.83 -4.77
N GLY A 184 6.84 5.17 -4.54
CA GLY A 184 6.74 4.06 -3.59
C GLY A 184 7.58 2.84 -3.95
N ALA A 185 7.77 2.56 -5.26
CA ALA A 185 8.59 1.44 -5.72
C ALA A 185 10.09 1.72 -5.59
N LEU A 186 10.55 2.88 -6.08
CA LEU A 186 11.97 3.22 -6.21
C LEU A 186 12.64 3.53 -4.86
N LYS A 187 11.90 4.06 -3.87
CA LYS A 187 12.46 4.35 -2.54
C LYS A 187 13.11 3.15 -1.84
N ASN A 188 12.68 1.93 -2.16
CA ASN A 188 13.17 0.72 -1.49
C ASN A 188 14.67 0.47 -1.74
N VAL A 189 15.17 0.83 -2.92
CA VAL A 189 16.61 0.76 -3.24
C VAL A 189 17.39 1.72 -2.35
N ILE A 190 16.85 2.91 -2.13
CA ILE A 190 17.49 3.94 -1.30
C ILE A 190 17.50 3.55 0.17
N ALA A 191 16.40 2.94 0.65
CA ALA A 191 16.33 2.43 2.00
C ALA A 191 17.39 1.34 2.27
N LEU A 192 17.63 0.44 1.31
CA LEU A 192 18.71 -0.54 1.38
C LEU A 192 20.07 0.17 1.48
N SER A 193 20.34 1.16 0.62
CA SER A 193 21.58 1.93 0.63
C SER A 193 21.77 2.70 1.94
N CYS A 194 20.70 3.25 2.52
CA CYS A 194 20.78 3.88 3.85
C CYS A 194 21.16 2.86 4.94
N GLY A 195 20.64 1.62 4.84
CA GLY A 195 21.06 0.53 5.73
C GLY A 195 22.53 0.20 5.58
N VAL A 196 23.07 0.15 4.37
CA VAL A 196 24.52 -0.05 4.14
C VAL A 196 25.33 1.09 4.80
N CYS A 197 24.86 2.35 4.69
CA CYS A 197 25.50 3.47 5.38
C CYS A 197 25.52 3.27 6.91
N ASP A 198 24.42 2.80 7.48
CA ASP A 198 24.33 2.51 8.90
C ASP A 198 25.30 1.38 9.30
N GLY A 199 25.35 0.28 8.53
CA GLY A 199 26.26 -0.85 8.79
C GLY A 199 27.75 -0.49 8.67
N LEU A 200 28.08 0.49 7.82
CA LEU A 200 29.45 1.04 7.71
C LEU A 200 29.78 2.11 8.77
N GLY A 201 28.85 2.44 9.64
CA GLY A 201 29.05 3.46 10.68
C GLY A 201 28.96 4.92 10.19
N TYR A 202 28.45 5.15 8.95
CA TYR A 202 28.21 6.50 8.48
C TYR A 202 27.03 7.14 9.20
N GLN A 203 27.10 8.45 9.41
CA GLN A 203 26.15 9.19 10.22
C GLN A 203 25.16 10.03 9.38
N ASP A 204 24.43 10.92 10.05
CA ASP A 204 23.27 11.61 9.53
C ASP A 204 23.56 12.49 8.30
N ASN A 205 24.74 13.14 8.23
CA ASN A 205 25.11 13.94 7.06
C ASN A 205 25.20 13.09 5.78
N THR A 206 25.76 11.88 5.88
CA THR A 206 25.86 10.95 4.75
C THR A 206 24.49 10.46 4.31
N LYS A 207 23.60 10.12 5.27
CA LYS A 207 22.22 9.70 4.97
C LYS A 207 21.42 10.84 4.35
N ALA A 208 21.54 12.06 4.87
CA ALA A 208 20.88 13.24 4.31
C ALA A 208 21.33 13.52 2.87
N LEU A 209 22.64 13.45 2.60
CA LEU A 209 23.21 13.59 1.26
C LEU A 209 22.65 12.51 0.31
N LEU A 210 22.69 11.23 0.74
CA LEU A 210 22.19 10.09 -0.05
C LEU A 210 20.71 10.26 -0.38
N MET A 211 19.85 10.52 0.61
CA MET A 211 18.40 10.70 0.40
C MET A 211 18.09 11.86 -0.55
N THR A 212 18.81 13.01 -0.39
CA THR A 212 18.60 14.19 -1.24
C THR A 212 18.99 13.90 -2.70
N ARG A 213 20.15 13.27 -2.90
CA ARG A 213 20.61 12.89 -4.25
C ARG A 213 19.72 11.85 -4.90
N ALA A 214 19.36 10.83 -4.12
CA ALA A 214 18.45 9.79 -4.55
C ALA A 214 17.07 10.34 -4.98
N MET A 215 16.49 11.26 -4.20
CA MET A 215 15.22 11.88 -4.58
C MET A 215 15.32 12.65 -5.88
N ALA A 216 16.44 13.35 -6.12
CA ALA A 216 16.67 14.04 -7.40
C ALA A 216 16.74 13.05 -8.59
N GLU A 217 17.31 11.85 -8.39
CA GLU A 217 17.38 10.81 -9.42
C GLU A 217 16.01 10.13 -9.65
N ILE A 218 15.30 9.79 -8.57
CA ILE A 218 13.94 9.24 -8.63
C ILE A 218 13.02 10.22 -9.37
N THR A 219 13.10 11.51 -9.06
CA THR A 219 12.30 12.55 -9.73
C THR A 219 12.59 12.60 -11.22
N ARG A 220 13.86 12.65 -11.64
CA ARG A 220 14.23 12.66 -13.06
C ARG A 220 13.73 11.42 -13.83
N LEU A 221 13.90 10.24 -13.22
CA LEU A 221 13.40 9.00 -13.81
C LEU A 221 11.87 9.01 -13.89
N GLY A 222 11.21 9.42 -12.79
CA GLY A 222 9.76 9.46 -12.70
C GLY A 222 9.12 10.43 -13.70
N GLU A 223 9.71 11.61 -13.90
CA GLU A 223 9.27 12.57 -14.94
C GLU A 223 9.37 11.97 -16.34
N LYS A 224 10.47 11.26 -16.65
CA LYS A 224 10.62 10.56 -17.94
C LYS A 224 9.59 9.46 -18.17
N LEU A 225 9.08 8.87 -17.09
CA LEU A 225 8.04 7.84 -17.13
C LEU A 225 6.61 8.40 -17.02
N GLY A 226 6.44 9.73 -17.03
CA GLY A 226 5.15 10.41 -17.06
C GLY A 226 4.59 10.82 -15.69
N GLY A 227 5.38 10.73 -14.62
CA GLY A 227 5.02 11.25 -13.31
C GLY A 227 5.28 12.74 -13.16
N SER A 228 4.58 13.39 -12.25
CA SER A 228 4.74 14.82 -11.94
C SER A 228 5.84 15.05 -10.92
N ARG A 229 6.74 16.01 -11.17
CA ARG A 229 7.78 16.45 -10.24
C ARG A 229 7.23 16.75 -8.82
N GLN A 230 6.08 17.37 -8.73
CA GLN A 230 5.43 17.71 -7.46
C GLN A 230 5.10 16.48 -6.61
N THR A 231 4.71 15.38 -7.23
CA THR A 231 4.39 14.13 -6.54
C THR A 231 5.60 13.58 -5.78
N PHE A 232 6.79 13.66 -6.39
CA PHE A 232 8.02 13.16 -5.77
C PHE A 232 8.46 14.00 -4.57
N GLY A 233 8.14 15.31 -4.54
CA GLY A 233 8.36 16.18 -3.38
C GLY A 233 7.33 16.05 -2.27
N GLY A 234 6.21 15.33 -2.52
CA GLY A 234 5.09 15.19 -1.60
C GLY A 234 5.19 13.96 -0.67
N LEU A 235 4.02 13.64 -0.06
CA LEU A 235 3.90 12.51 0.90
C LEU A 235 4.30 11.16 0.28
N ALA A 236 3.82 10.84 -0.93
CA ALA A 236 4.11 9.57 -1.59
C ALA A 236 5.57 9.44 -2.05
N GLY A 237 6.28 10.55 -2.24
CA GLY A 237 7.69 10.60 -2.60
C GLY A 237 8.61 10.83 -1.39
N MET A 238 8.92 12.10 -1.11
CA MET A 238 9.83 12.49 -0.04
C MET A 238 9.39 11.98 1.34
N GLY A 239 8.08 12.07 1.67
CA GLY A 239 7.58 11.61 2.97
C GLY A 239 7.81 10.11 3.18
N ASP A 240 7.46 9.30 2.17
CA ASP A 240 7.64 7.84 2.23
C ASP A 240 9.13 7.42 2.15
N LEU A 241 9.97 8.20 1.44
CA LEU A 241 11.41 7.99 1.43
C LEU A 241 12.01 8.22 2.83
N ILE A 242 11.71 9.35 3.47
CA ILE A 242 12.27 9.71 4.79
C ILE A 242 11.92 8.61 5.80
N VAL A 243 10.63 8.29 5.97
CA VAL A 243 10.21 7.30 6.96
C VAL A 243 10.83 5.93 6.70
N THR A 244 11.00 5.54 5.42
CA THR A 244 11.58 4.23 5.08
C THR A 244 13.08 4.18 5.30
N CYS A 245 13.80 5.28 5.08
CA CYS A 245 15.27 5.37 5.28
C CYS A 245 15.68 5.58 6.75
N THR A 246 14.78 6.11 7.59
CA THR A 246 15.11 6.42 9.00
C THR A 246 14.52 5.42 10.00
N SER A 247 13.41 4.74 9.67
CA SER A 247 12.74 3.81 10.58
C SER A 247 13.38 2.42 10.61
N MET A 248 13.43 1.81 11.78
CA MET A 248 13.81 0.40 11.97
C MET A 248 12.70 -0.58 11.58
N HIS A 249 11.47 -0.12 11.31
CA HIS A 249 10.43 -0.94 10.71
C HIS A 249 10.72 -1.26 9.23
N SER A 250 11.58 -0.48 8.57
CA SER A 250 11.97 -0.73 7.17
C SER A 250 12.78 -2.01 7.02
N ARG A 251 12.19 -3.02 6.38
CA ARG A 251 12.87 -4.30 6.07
C ARG A 251 14.07 -4.10 5.14
N ASN A 252 13.95 -3.18 4.17
CA ASN A 252 15.02 -2.89 3.23
C ASN A 252 16.20 -2.21 3.94
N ARG A 253 15.95 -1.24 4.84
CA ARG A 253 17.00 -0.63 5.64
C ARG A 253 17.72 -1.66 6.51
N ARG A 254 16.97 -2.51 7.23
CA ARG A 254 17.55 -3.59 8.06
C ARG A 254 18.35 -4.62 7.25
N ALA A 255 17.95 -4.86 6.00
CA ALA A 255 18.69 -5.77 5.12
C ALA A 255 20.02 -5.17 4.62
N GLY A 256 20.17 -3.85 4.65
CA GLY A 256 21.40 -3.16 4.31
C GLY A 256 22.41 -3.10 5.47
N ILE A 257 21.91 -3.09 6.73
CA ILE A 257 22.75 -3.10 7.94
C ILE A 257 23.50 -4.43 8.07
#